data_01867944683f63458f2de16753a866e7
#
_entry.id   01867944683f63458f2de16753a866e7
#
_cell.length_a   1.000
_cell.length_b   1.000
_cell.length_c   1.000
_cell.angle_alpha   90.00
_cell.angle_beta   90.00
_cell.angle_gamma   90.00
#
_symmetry.space_group_name_H-M   'P 1'
#
loop_
_entity.id
_entity.type
_entity.pdbx_description
1 polymer ?
#
loop_
_entity_poly.entity_id
_entity_poly.type
_entity_poly.pdbx_seq_one_letter_code
_entity_poly.pdbx_strand_id
1 'polypeptide(L)' 'MESIIEILMRRDSMTQEEAEQLVEDAKEELYARLEEGEMPYNICAEWFGLEPDYIDFLI' A
#
# COMPACT_ATOMS: atom_id res chain seq x y z
N MET A 1 2.67 3.95 14.80
CA MET A 1 2.85 4.11 13.34
C MET A 1 1.49 4.35 12.68
N GLU A 2 1.38 5.38 11.86
CA GLU A 2 0.13 5.64 11.14
C GLU A 2 -0.12 4.55 10.10
N SER A 3 -1.39 4.22 9.87
CA SER A 3 -1.75 3.29 8.79
C SER A 3 -1.54 3.96 7.43
N ILE A 4 -1.46 3.15 6.38
CA ILE A 4 -1.30 3.68 5.03
C ILE A 4 -2.48 4.59 4.68
N ILE A 5 -3.70 4.20 5.06
CA ILE A 5 -4.90 5.01 4.79
C ILE A 5 -4.80 6.38 5.45
N GLU A 6 -4.39 6.43 6.72
CA GLU A 6 -4.24 7.69 7.43
C GLU A 6 -3.20 8.60 6.76
N ILE A 7 -2.09 8.01 6.31
CA ILE A 7 -1.03 8.76 5.64
C ILE A 7 -1.54 9.35 4.33
N LEU A 8 -2.24 8.55 3.53
CA LEU A 8 -2.78 9.01 2.25
C LEU A 8 -3.79 10.13 2.44
N MET A 9 -4.64 10.03 3.44
CA MET A 9 -5.62 11.07 3.74
C MET A 9 -4.94 12.37 4.15
N ARG A 10 -3.91 12.26 4.98
CA ARG A 10 -3.21 13.43 5.50
C ARG A 10 -2.24 14.04 4.49
N ARG A 11 -1.40 13.22 3.88
CA ARG A 11 -0.35 13.68 2.98
C ARG A 11 -0.87 14.06 1.61
N ASP A 12 -1.74 13.24 1.06
CA ASP A 12 -2.20 13.37 -0.33
C ASP A 12 -3.62 13.94 -0.44
N SER A 13 -4.20 14.33 0.68
CA SER A 13 -5.55 14.91 0.74
C SER A 13 -6.62 14.02 0.11
N MET A 14 -6.42 12.71 0.20
CA MET A 14 -7.41 11.75 -0.30
C MET A 14 -8.57 11.62 0.67
N THR A 15 -9.75 11.30 0.13
CA THR A 15 -10.86 10.87 0.96
C THR A 15 -10.58 9.46 1.46
N GLN A 16 -11.31 9.03 2.49
CA GLN A 16 -11.14 7.67 3.00
C GLN A 16 -11.44 6.64 1.90
N GLU A 17 -12.47 6.86 1.10
CA GLU A 17 -12.82 5.95 0.01
C GLU A 17 -11.70 5.85 -1.02
N GLU A 18 -11.11 6.98 -1.39
CA GLU A 18 -10.00 6.99 -2.34
C GLU A 18 -8.79 6.24 -1.79
N ALA A 19 -8.46 6.49 -0.52
CA ALA A 19 -7.33 5.82 0.13
C ALA A 19 -7.56 4.32 0.23
N GLU A 20 -8.77 3.91 0.61
CA GLU A 20 -9.12 2.49 0.70
C GLU A 20 -9.03 1.80 -0.65
N GLN A 21 -9.49 2.47 -1.72
CA GLN A 21 -9.43 1.89 -3.06
C GLN A 21 -7.96 1.71 -3.51
N LEU A 22 -7.13 2.70 -3.24
CA LEU A 22 -5.72 2.60 -3.61
C LEU A 22 -5.03 1.46 -2.86
N VAL A 23 -5.34 1.31 -1.57
CA VAL A 23 -4.79 0.21 -0.77
C VAL A 23 -5.27 -1.14 -1.31
N GLU A 24 -6.53 -1.26 -1.69
CA GLU A 24 -7.06 -2.49 -2.27
C GLU A 24 -6.33 -2.85 -3.56
N ASP A 25 -6.11 -1.87 -4.42
CA ASP A 25 -5.40 -2.09 -5.68
C ASP A 25 -3.96 -2.55 -5.42
N ALA A 26 -3.31 -1.94 -4.44
CA ALA A 26 -1.96 -2.34 -4.07
C ALA A 26 -1.91 -3.75 -3.49
N LYS A 27 -2.93 -4.13 -2.72
CA LYS A 27 -3.03 -5.50 -2.19
C LYS A 27 -3.15 -6.53 -3.30
N GLU A 28 -3.94 -6.24 -4.31
CA GLU A 28 -4.10 -7.13 -5.45
C GLU A 28 -2.76 -7.34 -6.15
N GLU A 29 -2.01 -6.27 -6.35
CA GLU A 29 -0.68 -6.36 -6.94
C GLU A 29 0.28 -7.16 -6.05
N LEU A 30 0.20 -6.94 -4.75
CA LEU A 30 1.02 -7.67 -3.78
C LEU A 30 0.80 -9.17 -3.90
N TYR A 31 -0.46 -9.60 -3.92
CA TYR A 31 -0.78 -11.02 -4.00
C TYR A 31 -0.40 -11.62 -5.34
N ALA A 32 -0.55 -10.86 -6.42
CA ALA A 32 -0.13 -11.31 -7.74
C ALA A 32 1.37 -11.58 -7.78
N ARG A 33 2.18 -10.69 -7.20
CA ARG A 33 3.63 -10.86 -7.13
C ARG A 33 4.02 -12.07 -6.28
N LEU A 34 3.30 -12.30 -5.17
CA LEU A 34 3.56 -13.44 -4.31
C LEU A 34 3.26 -14.76 -5.03
N GLU A 35 2.21 -14.81 -5.84
CA GLU A 35 1.87 -15.99 -6.62
C GLU A 35 2.94 -16.31 -7.67
N GLU A 36 3.61 -15.30 -8.18
CA GLU A 36 4.71 -15.48 -9.13
C GLU A 36 6.03 -15.84 -8.46
N GLY A 37 6.05 -15.89 -7.14
CA GLY A 37 7.25 -16.22 -6.38
C GLY A 37 8.14 -15.03 -6.11
N GLU A 38 7.65 -13.82 -6.35
CA GLU A 38 8.40 -12.60 -6.08
C GLU A 38 8.16 -12.10 -4.66
N MET A 39 9.16 -11.43 -4.10
CA MET A 39 9.02 -10.76 -2.80
C MET A 39 8.78 -9.26 -3.05
N PRO A 40 7.57 -8.77 -2.81
CA PRO A 40 7.19 -7.40 -3.18
C PRO A 40 7.65 -6.35 -2.15
N TYR A 41 8.93 -6.33 -1.83
CA TYR A 41 9.46 -5.39 -0.84
C TYR A 41 9.29 -3.93 -1.23
N ASN A 42 9.26 -3.65 -2.53
CA ASN A 42 9.21 -2.27 -3.02
C ASN A 42 7.79 -1.76 -3.29
N ILE A 43 6.77 -2.58 -3.03
CA ILE A 43 5.41 -2.18 -3.39
C ILE A 43 4.96 -0.91 -2.68
N CYS A 44 5.31 -0.75 -1.40
CA CYS A 44 4.95 0.45 -0.67
C CYS A 44 5.64 1.70 -1.23
N ALA A 45 6.89 1.56 -1.67
CA ALA A 45 7.60 2.67 -2.29
C ALA A 45 7.01 3.01 -3.66
N GLU A 46 6.68 2.00 -4.46
CA GLU A 46 6.12 2.19 -5.79
C GLU A 46 4.72 2.81 -5.77
N TRP A 47 3.88 2.33 -4.85
CA TRP A 47 2.48 2.74 -4.80
C TRP A 47 2.21 3.95 -3.92
N PHE A 48 2.96 4.08 -2.82
CA PHE A 48 2.66 5.10 -1.80
C PHE A 48 3.84 6.00 -1.49
N GLY A 49 5.03 5.68 -1.97
CA GLY A 49 6.24 6.42 -1.58
C GLY A 49 6.60 6.22 -0.12
N LEU A 50 6.29 5.06 0.44
CA LEU A 50 6.51 4.74 1.84
C LEU A 50 7.61 3.69 2.01
N GLU A 51 8.13 3.60 3.24
CA GLU A 51 9.15 2.62 3.58
C GLU A 51 8.60 1.19 3.51
N PRO A 52 9.46 0.19 3.26
CA PRO A 52 9.02 -1.21 3.18
C PRO A 52 8.30 -1.74 4.42
N ASP A 53 8.56 -1.17 5.58
CA ASP A 53 7.93 -1.60 6.83
C ASP A 53 6.41 -1.49 6.79
N TYR A 54 5.89 -0.63 5.93
CA TYR A 54 4.45 -0.44 5.77
C TYR A 54 3.75 -1.61 5.08
N ILE A 55 4.50 -2.57 4.57
CA ILE A 55 3.92 -3.75 3.92
C ILE A 55 3.02 -4.54 4.87
N ASP A 56 3.27 -4.46 6.17
CA ASP A 56 2.46 -5.14 7.17
C ASP A 56 0.99 -4.68 7.14
N PHE A 57 0.73 -3.49 6.62
CA PHE A 57 -0.64 -2.99 6.47
C PHE A 57 -1.34 -3.55 5.23
N LEU A 58 -0.60 -4.21 4.35
CA LEU A 58 -1.16 -4.79 3.13
C LEU A 58 -1.37 -6.30 3.23
N ILE A 59 -0.64 -6.95 4.13
CA ILE A 59 -0.72 -8.41 4.29
C ILE A 59 -1.91 -8.83 5.14
#